data_2ddbc465ce485dea3bd21bc3e6ee5159
#
_entry.id   2ddbc465ce485dea3bd21bc3e6ee5159
#
_cell.length_a   1.000
_cell.length_b   1.000
_cell.length_c   1.000
_cell.angle_alpha   90.00
_cell.angle_beta   90.00
_cell.angle_gamma   90.00
#
_symmetry.space_group_name_H-M   'P 1'
#
loop_
_entity.id
_entity.type
_entity.pdbx_description
1 polymer ?
#
loop_
_entity_poly.entity_id
_entity_poly.type
_entity_poly.pdbx_seq_one_letter_code
_entity_poly.pdbx_strand_id
1 'polypeptide(L)'
;LIKHLPALSGRGADLGCGIGVLARAVMAEPDVRHVTLIDIDRRAIAAACRNVEDTRAAFVWADIRKAGVVPSNLDFVVMNPPFHDGGLEDQGLGRLFLQRAAVALRPGGLCLVTANRHLPYEAAMCPLFADVEQIVQDHLFKVYALRK
;
A
#
# COMPACT_ATOMS: atom_id res chain seq x y z
N LEU A 1 -0.68 -4.00 10.59
CA LEU A 1 -1.57 -3.12 9.82
C LEU A 1 -3.02 -3.56 9.96
N ILE A 2 -3.41 -4.78 9.57
CA ILE A 2 -4.82 -5.23 9.50
C ILE A 2 -5.62 -4.95 10.78
N LYS A 3 -5.05 -5.20 11.96
CA LYS A 3 -5.72 -4.95 13.26
C LYS A 3 -5.92 -3.46 13.58
N HIS A 4 -5.35 -2.57 12.80
CA HIS A 4 -5.33 -1.13 13.01
C HIS A 4 -5.77 -0.36 11.75
N LEU A 5 -6.52 -1.03 10.86
CA LEU A 5 -7.15 -0.36 9.74
C LEU A 5 -8.22 0.60 10.27
N PRO A 6 -8.16 1.90 9.95
CA PRO A 6 -9.28 2.79 10.19
C PRO A 6 -10.42 2.46 9.21
N ALA A 7 -11.58 3.04 9.43
CA ALA A 7 -12.66 2.99 8.45
C ALA A 7 -12.17 3.59 7.11
N LEU A 8 -12.21 2.78 6.05
CA LEU A 8 -11.83 3.17 4.71
C LEU A 8 -13.05 3.30 3.82
N SER A 9 -13.00 4.19 2.86
CA SER A 9 -14.10 4.39 1.92
C SER A 9 -13.59 4.78 0.53
N GLY A 10 -14.42 4.58 -0.50
CA GLY A 10 -14.13 5.02 -1.85
C GLY A 10 -13.22 4.07 -2.63
N ARG A 11 -12.28 4.63 -3.37
CA ARG A 11 -11.40 3.90 -4.30
C ARG A 11 -9.97 3.86 -3.75
N GLY A 12 -9.36 2.69 -3.76
CA GLY A 12 -7.99 2.53 -3.27
C GLY A 12 -7.13 1.62 -4.11
N ALA A 13 -5.88 1.45 -3.66
CA ALA A 13 -4.94 0.49 -4.21
C ALA A 13 -4.16 -0.22 -3.11
N ASP A 14 -3.79 -1.49 -3.37
CA ASP A 14 -2.84 -2.29 -2.60
C ASP A 14 -1.55 -2.42 -3.42
N LEU A 15 -0.49 -1.70 -3.02
CA LEU A 15 0.78 -1.68 -3.75
C LEU A 15 1.73 -2.74 -3.21
N GLY A 16 2.14 -3.66 -4.09
CA GLY A 16 2.88 -4.85 -3.69
C GLY A 16 1.95 -5.80 -2.94
N CYS A 17 0.80 -6.10 -3.53
CA CYS A 17 -0.30 -6.77 -2.84
C CYS A 17 0.00 -8.20 -2.40
N GLY A 18 1.09 -8.81 -2.94
CA GLY A 18 1.40 -10.20 -2.67
C GLY A 18 0.20 -11.11 -2.98
N ILE A 19 -0.18 -11.93 -2.03
CA ILE A 19 -1.32 -12.85 -2.16
C ILE A 19 -2.68 -12.21 -1.79
N GLY A 20 -2.74 -10.87 -1.62
CA GLY A 20 -3.97 -10.12 -1.39
C GLY A 20 -4.45 -10.03 0.06
N VAL A 21 -3.57 -10.22 1.04
CA VAL A 21 -3.94 -10.24 2.48
C VAL A 21 -4.46 -8.88 2.95
N LEU A 22 -3.81 -7.78 2.58
CA LEU A 22 -4.26 -6.43 2.94
C LEU A 22 -5.55 -6.06 2.20
N ALA A 23 -5.60 -6.33 0.89
CA ALA A 23 -6.79 -6.06 0.09
C ALA A 23 -8.03 -6.78 0.63
N ARG A 24 -7.90 -8.06 1.05
CA ARG A 24 -8.99 -8.81 1.67
C ARG A 24 -9.50 -8.15 2.95
N ALA A 25 -8.60 -7.64 3.79
CA ALA A 25 -8.98 -6.93 5.01
C ALA A 25 -9.68 -5.59 4.70
N VAL A 26 -9.17 -4.85 3.73
CA VAL A 26 -9.77 -3.59 3.24
C VAL A 26 -11.17 -3.81 2.64
N MET A 27 -11.36 -4.90 1.91
CA MET A 27 -12.65 -5.26 1.30
C MET A 27 -13.74 -5.62 2.34
N ALA A 28 -13.36 -5.87 3.60
CA ALA A 28 -14.34 -6.04 4.69
C ALA A 28 -15.04 -4.71 5.05
N GLU A 29 -14.46 -3.57 4.67
CA GLU A 29 -15.08 -2.26 4.88
C GLU A 29 -16.21 -2.03 3.85
N PRO A 30 -17.45 -1.77 4.30
CA PRO A 30 -18.62 -1.66 3.42
C PRO A 30 -18.55 -0.45 2.48
N ASP A 31 -17.90 0.63 2.90
CA ASP A 31 -17.81 1.88 2.15
C ASP A 31 -16.67 1.89 1.11
N VAL A 32 -15.85 0.84 1.06
CA VAL A 32 -14.86 0.64 0.01
C VAL A 32 -15.57 0.22 -1.28
N ARG A 33 -15.38 1.00 -2.34
CA ARG A 33 -16.04 0.82 -3.63
C ARG A 33 -15.19 0.10 -4.67
N HIS A 34 -13.87 0.23 -4.57
CA HIS A 34 -12.95 -0.38 -5.52
C HIS A 34 -11.54 -0.44 -4.95
N VAL A 35 -10.82 -1.55 -5.19
CA VAL A 35 -9.39 -1.67 -4.86
C VAL A 35 -8.64 -2.26 -6.04
N THR A 36 -7.56 -1.59 -6.46
CA THR A 36 -6.63 -2.10 -7.47
C THR A 36 -5.46 -2.77 -6.76
N LEU A 37 -5.31 -4.08 -6.92
CA LEU A 37 -4.19 -4.87 -6.40
C LEU A 37 -3.08 -4.92 -7.44
N ILE A 38 -1.88 -4.45 -7.10
CA ILE A 38 -0.75 -4.36 -8.02
C ILE A 38 0.43 -5.12 -7.46
N ASP A 39 1.02 -6.02 -8.26
CA ASP A 39 2.25 -6.71 -7.91
C ASP A 39 3.09 -7.00 -9.16
N ILE A 40 4.41 -7.05 -9.00
CA ILE A 40 5.35 -7.43 -10.07
C ILE A 40 5.45 -8.95 -10.24
N ASP A 41 5.15 -9.73 -9.20
CA ASP A 41 5.14 -11.20 -9.29
C ASP A 41 3.80 -11.70 -9.83
N ARG A 42 3.84 -12.28 -11.03
CA ARG A 42 2.66 -12.89 -11.66
C ARG A 42 2.01 -13.98 -10.80
N ARG A 43 2.80 -14.72 -10.02
CA ARG A 43 2.31 -15.77 -9.13
C ARG A 43 1.55 -15.19 -7.94
N ALA A 44 2.02 -14.05 -7.43
CA ALA A 44 1.35 -13.30 -6.38
C ALA A 44 -0.03 -12.82 -6.87
N ILE A 45 -0.11 -12.20 -8.04
CA ILE A 45 -1.38 -11.78 -8.65
C ILE A 45 -2.32 -12.97 -8.86
N ALA A 46 -1.82 -14.10 -9.39
CA ALA A 46 -2.64 -15.30 -9.57
C ALA A 46 -3.17 -15.87 -8.23
N ALA A 47 -2.40 -15.74 -7.15
CA ALA A 47 -2.86 -16.11 -5.82
C ALA A 47 -3.86 -15.11 -5.25
N ALA A 48 -3.60 -13.81 -5.42
CA ALA A 48 -4.52 -12.75 -4.99
C ALA A 48 -5.89 -12.89 -5.64
N CYS A 49 -5.96 -13.20 -6.95
CA CYS A 49 -7.22 -13.47 -7.65
C CYS A 49 -8.04 -14.60 -7.01
N ARG A 50 -7.38 -15.62 -6.47
CA ARG A 50 -8.07 -16.74 -5.79
C ARG A 50 -8.46 -16.42 -4.35
N ASN A 51 -7.70 -15.53 -3.69
CA ASN A 51 -7.89 -15.23 -2.27
C ASN A 51 -8.86 -14.07 -2.04
N VAL A 52 -9.05 -13.22 -3.04
CA VAL A 52 -9.92 -12.03 -2.98
C VAL A 52 -11.03 -12.19 -4.01
N GLU A 53 -12.07 -12.95 -3.63
CA GLU A 53 -13.28 -13.16 -4.43
C GLU A 53 -14.27 -12.02 -4.21
N ASP A 54 -13.94 -10.82 -4.72
CA ASP A 54 -14.77 -9.63 -4.57
C ASP A 54 -14.80 -8.84 -5.90
N THR A 55 -15.99 -8.53 -6.38
CA THR A 55 -16.21 -7.83 -7.66
C THR A 55 -15.66 -6.40 -7.67
N ARG A 56 -15.37 -5.83 -6.51
CA ARG A 56 -14.73 -4.52 -6.34
C ARG A 56 -13.22 -4.56 -6.55
N ALA A 57 -12.61 -5.76 -6.62
CA ALA A 57 -11.18 -5.95 -6.79
C ALA A 57 -10.78 -5.97 -8.28
N ALA A 58 -9.75 -5.21 -8.62
CA ALA A 58 -9.06 -5.29 -9.91
C ALA A 58 -7.62 -5.74 -9.69
N PHE A 59 -7.13 -6.65 -10.53
CA PHE A 59 -5.80 -7.24 -10.38
C PHE A 59 -4.90 -6.80 -11.53
N VAL A 60 -3.74 -6.26 -11.21
CA VAL A 60 -2.81 -5.70 -12.19
C VAL A 60 -1.42 -6.32 -11.99
N TRP A 61 -1.01 -7.14 -12.92
CA TRP A 61 0.36 -7.61 -12.98
C TRP A 61 1.24 -6.54 -13.62
N ALA A 62 1.95 -5.78 -12.82
CA ALA A 62 2.78 -4.68 -13.30
C ALA A 62 3.87 -4.29 -12.30
N ASP A 63 4.90 -3.63 -12.83
CA ASP A 63 5.97 -3.04 -12.05
C ASP A 63 5.63 -1.58 -11.70
N ILE A 64 5.45 -1.27 -10.42
CA ILE A 64 5.13 0.08 -9.96
C ILE A 64 6.23 1.12 -10.23
N ARG A 65 7.46 0.67 -10.57
CA ARG A 65 8.54 1.57 -11.02
C ARG A 65 8.17 2.28 -12.33
N LYS A 66 7.33 1.65 -13.15
CA LYS A 66 6.83 2.25 -14.40
C LYS A 66 5.78 3.32 -14.09
N ALA A 67 5.83 4.42 -14.82
CA ALA A 67 4.83 5.48 -14.73
C ALA A 67 3.47 5.01 -15.23
N GLY A 68 2.37 5.54 -14.65
CA GLY A 68 1.00 5.28 -15.10
C GLY A 68 0.41 3.93 -14.68
N VAL A 69 1.16 3.11 -13.95
CA VAL A 69 0.69 1.80 -13.46
C VAL A 69 -0.31 1.93 -12.31
N VAL A 70 -0.02 2.84 -11.37
CA VAL A 70 -0.89 3.10 -10.23
C VAL A 70 -1.99 4.08 -10.65
N PRO A 71 -3.28 3.75 -10.44
CA PRO A 71 -4.37 4.68 -10.70
C PRO A 71 -4.22 5.98 -9.92
N SER A 72 -4.73 7.08 -10.44
CA SER A 72 -4.72 8.38 -9.78
C SER A 72 -6.04 8.70 -9.08
N ASN A 73 -6.04 9.77 -8.29
CA ASN A 73 -7.21 10.29 -7.57
C ASN A 73 -7.84 9.26 -6.62
N LEU A 74 -6.98 8.53 -5.91
CA LEU A 74 -7.38 7.52 -4.94
C LEU A 74 -7.73 8.15 -3.58
N ASP A 75 -8.74 7.58 -2.93
CA ASP A 75 -9.11 7.94 -1.56
C ASP A 75 -8.12 7.35 -0.55
N PHE A 76 -7.61 6.14 -0.84
CA PHE A 76 -6.62 5.51 0.01
C PHE A 76 -5.63 4.61 -0.77
N VAL A 77 -4.49 4.38 -0.16
CA VAL A 77 -3.49 3.38 -0.55
C VAL A 77 -3.12 2.56 0.68
N VAL A 78 -3.06 1.24 0.54
CA VAL A 78 -2.47 0.35 1.54
C VAL A 78 -1.24 -0.31 0.95
N MET A 79 -0.21 -0.54 1.76
CA MET A 79 1.00 -1.22 1.28
C MET A 79 1.83 -1.81 2.42
N ASN A 80 2.49 -2.91 2.09
CA ASN A 80 3.59 -3.49 2.85
C ASN A 80 4.78 -3.63 1.89
N PRO A 81 5.54 -2.54 1.66
CA PRO A 81 6.59 -2.55 0.64
C PRO A 81 7.63 -3.64 0.89
N PRO A 82 8.18 -4.26 -0.16
CA PRO A 82 9.27 -5.21 -0.01
C PRO A 82 10.51 -4.48 0.53
N PHE A 83 11.17 -5.09 1.52
CA PHE A 83 12.38 -4.55 2.14
C PHE A 83 13.66 -5.07 1.50
N HIS A 84 13.55 -6.07 0.61
CA HIS A 84 14.66 -6.71 -0.05
C HIS A 84 14.35 -6.91 -1.53
N ASP A 85 15.23 -6.43 -2.41
CA ASP A 85 15.27 -6.80 -3.81
C ASP A 85 16.54 -7.67 -4.00
N GLY A 86 16.33 -8.97 -4.27
CA GLY A 86 17.44 -9.89 -4.47
C GLY A 86 18.30 -10.18 -3.22
N GLY A 87 17.76 -9.99 -2.00
CA GLY A 87 18.44 -10.26 -0.73
C GLY A 87 19.26 -9.09 -0.18
N LEU A 88 19.27 -7.94 -0.84
CA LEU A 88 19.83 -6.68 -0.33
C LEU A 88 18.70 -5.78 0.15
N GLU A 89 18.93 -5.06 1.26
CA GLU A 89 17.99 -4.01 1.70
C GLU A 89 17.97 -2.88 0.67
N ASP A 90 16.85 -2.72 -0.03
CA ASP A 90 16.66 -1.64 -1.00
C ASP A 90 15.79 -0.51 -0.41
N GLN A 91 16.45 0.41 0.29
CA GLN A 91 15.81 1.63 0.79
C GLN A 91 15.24 2.49 -0.36
N GLY A 92 15.82 2.39 -1.54
CA GLY A 92 15.34 3.08 -2.75
C GLY A 92 13.96 2.60 -3.18
N LEU A 93 13.71 1.29 -3.09
CA LEU A 93 12.43 0.70 -3.47
C LEU A 93 11.31 1.15 -2.52
N GLY A 94 11.53 1.11 -1.20
CA GLY A 94 10.55 1.59 -0.22
C GLY A 94 10.20 3.07 -0.42
N ARG A 95 11.21 3.92 -0.70
CA ARG A 95 11.00 5.33 -1.03
C ARG A 95 10.15 5.50 -2.31
N LEU A 96 10.39 4.68 -3.32
CA LEU A 96 9.62 4.71 -4.56
C LEU A 96 8.15 4.34 -4.31
N PHE A 97 7.86 3.33 -3.49
CA PHE A 97 6.49 2.98 -3.10
C PHE A 97 5.78 4.18 -2.45
N LEU A 98 6.44 4.88 -1.52
CA LEU A 98 5.91 6.09 -0.90
C LEU A 98 5.62 7.20 -1.91
N GLN A 99 6.55 7.45 -2.85
CA GLN A 99 6.36 8.42 -3.93
C GLN A 99 5.17 8.07 -4.83
N ARG A 100 5.02 6.79 -5.21
CA ARG A 100 3.89 6.32 -6.02
C ARG A 100 2.57 6.47 -5.29
N ALA A 101 2.51 6.13 -4.00
CA ALA A 101 1.34 6.34 -3.16
C ALA A 101 0.96 7.82 -3.07
N ALA A 102 1.95 8.71 -2.80
CA ALA A 102 1.72 10.14 -2.69
C ALA A 102 1.18 10.76 -4.01
N VAL A 103 1.70 10.33 -5.16
CA VAL A 103 1.22 10.80 -6.49
C VAL A 103 -0.17 10.26 -6.81
N ALA A 104 -0.48 9.02 -6.41
CA ALA A 104 -1.75 8.37 -6.69
C ALA A 104 -2.92 8.93 -5.86
N LEU A 105 -2.65 9.39 -4.64
CA LEU A 105 -3.67 9.91 -3.73
C LEU A 105 -4.18 11.29 -4.17
N ARG A 106 -5.49 11.50 -3.98
CA ARG A 106 -6.09 12.86 -4.02
C ARG A 106 -5.67 13.68 -2.79
N PRO A 107 -5.83 15.01 -2.80
CA PRO A 107 -5.68 15.82 -1.59
C PRO A 107 -6.56 15.28 -0.46
N GLY A 108 -5.98 15.13 0.74
CA GLY A 108 -6.64 14.54 1.91
C GLY A 108 -6.76 13.01 1.87
N GLY A 109 -6.29 12.35 0.83
CA GLY A 109 -6.25 10.88 0.73
C GLY A 109 -5.29 10.26 1.75
N LEU A 110 -5.55 9.01 2.13
CA LEU A 110 -4.85 8.29 3.20
C LEU A 110 -3.94 7.19 2.63
N CYS A 111 -2.66 7.18 3.03
CA CYS A 111 -1.79 6.04 2.83
C CYS A 111 -1.54 5.32 4.15
N LEU A 112 -1.77 4.01 4.17
CA LEU A 112 -1.43 3.14 5.29
C LEU A 112 -0.26 2.25 4.89
N VAL A 113 0.83 2.36 5.62
CA VAL A 113 2.05 1.62 5.31
C VAL A 113 2.57 0.85 6.52
N THR A 114 2.94 -0.41 6.28
CA THR A 114 3.74 -1.19 7.22
C THR A 114 5.21 -1.03 6.85
N ALA A 115 6.03 -0.71 7.82
CA ALA A 115 7.48 -0.56 7.64
C ALA A 115 8.23 -1.43 8.66
N ASN A 116 9.38 -1.98 8.27
CA ASN A 116 10.26 -2.64 9.22
C ASN A 116 10.76 -1.62 10.25
N ARG A 117 10.80 -2.01 11.53
CA ARG A 117 11.16 -1.12 12.65
C ARG A 117 12.52 -0.42 12.48
N HIS A 118 13.49 -1.11 11.88
CA HIS A 118 14.86 -0.62 11.79
C HIS A 118 15.11 0.33 10.59
N LEU A 119 14.13 0.53 9.71
CA LEU A 119 14.29 1.35 8.53
C LEU A 119 13.79 2.78 8.78
N PRO A 120 14.60 3.82 8.48
CA PRO A 120 14.26 5.22 8.74
C PRO A 120 13.37 5.79 7.62
N TYR A 121 12.13 5.29 7.52
CA TYR A 121 11.19 5.76 6.48
C TYR A 121 10.64 7.15 6.75
N GLU A 122 10.69 7.64 7.99
CA GLU A 122 10.14 8.93 8.40
C GLU A 122 10.71 10.08 7.55
N ALA A 123 12.03 10.05 7.31
CA ALA A 123 12.70 11.04 6.47
C ALA A 123 12.22 11.03 5.00
N ALA A 124 11.70 9.90 4.53
CA ALA A 124 11.16 9.78 3.18
C ALA A 124 9.66 10.14 3.11
N MET A 125 8.93 10.05 4.23
CA MET A 125 7.50 10.33 4.33
C MET A 125 7.22 11.83 4.43
N CYS A 126 7.92 12.54 5.32
CA CYS A 126 7.68 13.96 5.61
C CYS A 126 7.67 14.89 4.38
N PRO A 127 8.52 14.71 3.35
CA PRO A 127 8.47 15.56 2.16
C PRO A 127 7.29 15.26 1.22
N LEU A 128 6.62 14.11 1.39
CA LEU A 128 5.61 13.61 0.47
C LEU A 128 4.17 13.76 1.00
N PHE A 129 4.02 13.81 2.33
CA PHE A 129 2.74 13.81 3.00
C PHE A 129 2.63 15.00 3.96
N ALA A 130 1.44 15.58 4.04
CA ALA A 130 1.17 16.72 4.91
C ALA A 130 1.14 16.33 6.39
N ASP A 131 0.73 15.08 6.67
CA ASP A 131 0.70 14.55 8.03
C ASP A 131 1.25 13.11 8.04
N VAL A 132 2.03 12.79 9.07
CA VAL A 132 2.70 11.51 9.26
C VAL A 132 2.48 11.04 10.69
N GLU A 133 1.54 10.12 10.87
CA GLU A 133 1.20 9.56 12.18
C GLU A 133 1.71 8.12 12.29
N GLN A 134 2.47 7.81 13.33
CA GLN A 134 2.81 6.44 13.68
C GLN A 134 1.70 5.85 14.54
N ILE A 135 0.86 4.97 13.97
CA ILE A 135 -0.28 4.36 14.68
C ILE A 135 0.18 3.27 15.66
N VAL A 136 1.16 2.45 15.23
CA VAL A 136 1.61 1.27 15.98
C VAL A 136 3.11 1.07 15.79
N GLN A 137 3.73 0.59 16.85
CA GLN A 137 5.07 0.01 16.80
C GLN A 137 5.09 -1.26 17.66
N ASP A 138 5.55 -2.34 17.07
CA ASP A 138 5.86 -3.58 17.78
C ASP A 138 7.35 -3.94 17.66
N HIS A 139 7.71 -5.19 17.97
CA HIS A 139 9.10 -5.65 17.95
C HIS A 139 9.70 -5.70 16.53
N LEU A 140 8.88 -5.86 15.49
CA LEU A 140 9.31 -6.09 14.11
C LEU A 140 8.89 -4.96 13.18
N PHE A 141 7.72 -4.35 13.40
CA PHE A 141 7.10 -3.44 12.45
C PHE A 141 6.62 -2.14 13.10
N LYS A 142 6.59 -1.11 12.29
CA LYS A 142 5.86 0.14 12.52
C LYS A 142 4.71 0.23 11.52
N VAL A 143 3.61 0.83 11.92
CA VAL A 143 2.49 1.16 11.02
C VAL A 143 2.29 2.66 11.03
N TYR A 144 2.21 3.25 9.85
CA TYR A 144 1.99 4.67 9.67
C TYR A 144 0.69 4.94 8.92
N ALA A 145 0.00 6.02 9.34
CA ALA A 145 -1.04 6.69 8.58
C ALA A 145 -0.47 8.01 8.03
N LEU A 146 -0.51 8.17 6.72
CA LEU A 146 0.08 9.29 6.00
C LEU A 146 -1.03 10.01 5.23
N ARG A 147 -1.22 11.32 5.43
CA ARG A 147 -2.20 12.12 4.70
C ARG A 147 -1.54 12.97 3.63
N LYS A 148 -2.16 12.94 2.43
CA LYS A 148 -1.74 13.77 1.30
C LYS A 148 -2.18 15.21 1.47
#